data_8d387377d28acd4b58e22d53317679d4
#
_entry.id   8d387377d28acd4b58e22d53317679d4
#
_cell.length_a   1.000
_cell.length_b   1.000
_cell.length_c   1.000
_cell.angle_alpha   90.00
_cell.angle_beta   90.00
_cell.angle_gamma   90.00
#
_symmetry.space_group_name_H-M   'P 1'
#
loop_
_entity.id
_entity.type
_entity.pdbx_description
1 polymer ?
#
loop_
_entity_poly.entity_id
_entity_poly.type
_entity_poly.pdbx_seq_one_letter_code
_entity_poly.pdbx_strand_id
1 'polypeptide(L)'
;MKKGKRLAAVLLLLFLLVSAVPVYAADTIVDWTKKGTVSVTLKVGEETVSGAELTLYLVANAGSVNSNLSYTYTTDFAGCGIDIKNLNRKEAASELAQFAKDNNLTCFNNQTTDANGTVKFENLPLGLYLVVQAGSVKGFSDCAPFLAAAPYYDANQNGWLYDVDATPKADIIRQIDLTVKKLWNDDGANRPSSVTIQLRQGDAVKDTVVLDSSNSWTYTWVDLEKRDDWSVKEINVPKHYTATYKQNDTLYTVTNTKNVESSSDTEKLIQTGQLNWPIPFLACTGLLLFAAGWALVFLKKEKNHA
;
A
#
# COMPACT_ATOMS: atom_id res chain seq x y z
N MET A 1 -91.38 -27.33 -0.35
CA MET A 1 -90.54 -26.13 -0.60
C MET A 1 -89.17 -26.35 -0.05
N LYS A 2 -88.21 -26.74 -0.86
CA LYS A 2 -86.80 -26.71 -0.52
C LYS A 2 -85.95 -26.30 -1.76
N LYS A 3 -85.41 -25.11 -1.70
CA LYS A 3 -84.52 -24.55 -2.75
C LYS A 3 -83.19 -25.25 -2.72
N GLY A 4 -82.87 -25.95 -3.80
CA GLY A 4 -81.53 -26.50 -4.01
C GLY A 4 -80.53 -25.41 -4.46
N LYS A 5 -79.47 -25.22 -3.74
CA LYS A 5 -78.34 -24.37 -4.15
C LYS A 5 -77.44 -25.20 -5.06
N ARG A 6 -77.31 -24.78 -6.31
CA ARG A 6 -76.33 -25.32 -7.23
C ARG A 6 -74.96 -24.74 -6.89
N LEU A 7 -74.04 -25.57 -6.49
CA LEU A 7 -72.64 -25.24 -6.25
C LEU A 7 -71.95 -25.31 -7.63
N ALA A 8 -71.53 -24.17 -8.16
CA ALA A 8 -70.71 -24.12 -9.35
C ALA A 8 -69.26 -24.32 -8.91
N ALA A 9 -68.69 -25.48 -9.29
CA ALA A 9 -67.26 -25.75 -9.11
C ALA A 9 -66.49 -24.99 -10.22
N VAL A 10 -65.81 -23.94 -9.82
CA VAL A 10 -64.86 -23.26 -10.70
C VAL A 10 -63.52 -24.05 -10.62
N LEU A 11 -63.21 -24.77 -11.69
CA LEU A 11 -61.96 -25.43 -11.89
C LEU A 11 -60.90 -24.36 -12.24
N LEU A 12 -60.11 -23.95 -11.27
CA LEU A 12 -58.96 -23.06 -11.47
C LEU A 12 -57.81 -23.89 -12.10
N LEU A 13 -57.68 -23.81 -13.42
CA LEU A 13 -56.53 -24.40 -14.13
C LEU A 13 -55.32 -23.53 -13.85
N LEU A 14 -54.49 -23.94 -12.87
CA LEU A 14 -53.20 -23.31 -12.60
C LEU A 14 -52.22 -23.70 -13.73
N PHE A 15 -52.05 -22.83 -14.72
CA PHE A 15 -51.01 -22.98 -15.72
C PHE A 15 -49.67 -22.67 -15.04
N LEU A 16 -48.96 -23.68 -14.59
CA LEU A 16 -47.53 -23.61 -14.22
C LEU A 16 -46.73 -23.30 -15.49
N LEU A 17 -46.51 -22.03 -15.74
CA LEU A 17 -45.45 -21.56 -16.64
C LEU A 17 -44.10 -21.96 -16.00
N VAL A 18 -43.62 -23.15 -16.28
CA VAL A 18 -42.24 -23.50 -16.11
C VAL A 18 -41.49 -22.68 -17.13
N SER A 19 -41.04 -21.49 -16.72
CA SER A 19 -39.99 -20.78 -17.44
C SER A 19 -38.78 -21.71 -17.42
N ALA A 20 -38.55 -22.40 -18.54
CA ALA A 20 -37.27 -23.06 -18.78
C ALA A 20 -36.20 -21.97 -18.76
N VAL A 21 -35.60 -21.73 -17.60
CA VAL A 21 -34.34 -20.99 -17.52
C VAL A 21 -33.38 -21.84 -18.33
N PRO A 22 -32.79 -21.34 -19.41
CA PRO A 22 -31.77 -22.11 -20.10
C PRO A 22 -30.66 -22.38 -19.09
N VAL A 23 -30.57 -23.62 -18.64
CA VAL A 23 -29.38 -24.13 -17.96
C VAL A 23 -28.31 -24.15 -19.03
N TYR A 24 -27.52 -23.09 -19.09
CA TYR A 24 -26.29 -23.13 -19.87
C TYR A 24 -25.48 -24.28 -19.24
N ALA A 25 -25.27 -25.34 -20.00
CA ALA A 25 -24.35 -26.39 -19.63
C ALA A 25 -23.00 -25.69 -19.40
N ALA A 26 -22.46 -25.88 -18.17
CA ALA A 26 -21.14 -25.37 -17.86
C ALA A 26 -20.18 -25.82 -18.93
N ASP A 27 -19.37 -24.90 -19.45
CA ASP A 27 -18.34 -25.19 -20.45
C ASP A 27 -17.18 -25.88 -19.71
N THR A 28 -17.38 -27.16 -19.40
CA THR A 28 -16.46 -27.98 -18.60
C THR A 28 -15.23 -28.42 -19.41
N ILE A 29 -15.26 -28.20 -20.72
CA ILE A 29 -14.19 -28.60 -21.64
C ILE A 29 -13.51 -27.35 -22.20
N VAL A 30 -12.18 -27.34 -22.17
CA VAL A 30 -11.38 -26.25 -22.78
C VAL A 30 -11.60 -26.22 -24.29
N ASP A 31 -11.99 -25.07 -24.82
CA ASP A 31 -12.03 -24.83 -26.27
C ASP A 31 -10.62 -24.44 -26.75
N TRP A 32 -9.93 -25.42 -27.34
CA TRP A 32 -8.56 -25.28 -27.85
C TRP A 32 -8.44 -24.42 -29.09
N THR A 33 -9.56 -24.00 -29.69
CA THR A 33 -9.56 -23.12 -30.87
C THR A 33 -9.46 -21.65 -30.50
N LYS A 34 -9.77 -21.32 -29.28
CA LYS A 34 -9.72 -19.94 -28.74
C LYS A 34 -8.28 -19.50 -28.50
N LYS A 35 -8.14 -18.21 -28.49
CA LYS A 35 -6.94 -17.50 -28.01
C LYS A 35 -7.22 -16.89 -26.65
N GLY A 36 -6.15 -16.69 -25.87
CA GLY A 36 -6.24 -16.04 -24.57
C GLY A 36 -6.01 -14.54 -24.65
N THR A 37 -6.51 -13.84 -23.64
CA THR A 37 -6.15 -12.46 -23.33
C THR A 37 -5.74 -12.40 -21.85
N VAL A 38 -4.66 -11.68 -21.56
CA VAL A 38 -4.26 -11.36 -20.19
C VAL A 38 -4.27 -9.86 -20.03
N SER A 39 -5.15 -9.37 -19.16
CA SER A 39 -5.22 -7.96 -18.78
C SER A 39 -4.59 -7.77 -17.39
N VAL A 40 -3.83 -6.70 -17.22
CA VAL A 40 -3.19 -6.36 -15.96
C VAL A 40 -3.44 -4.90 -15.65
N THR A 41 -3.90 -4.59 -14.45
CA THR A 41 -4.05 -3.22 -13.98
C THR A 41 -3.17 -3.01 -12.75
N LEU A 42 -2.27 -2.04 -12.80
CA LEU A 42 -1.40 -1.67 -11.70
C LEU A 42 -1.92 -0.40 -11.03
N LYS A 43 -2.17 -0.48 -9.70
CA LYS A 43 -2.63 0.68 -8.90
C LYS A 43 -2.31 0.52 -7.43
N VAL A 44 -2.25 1.66 -6.74
CA VAL A 44 -2.09 1.77 -5.29
C VAL A 44 -3.31 2.52 -4.74
N GLY A 45 -4.23 1.81 -4.11
CA GLY A 45 -5.55 2.37 -3.79
C GLY A 45 -6.27 2.79 -5.06
N GLU A 46 -6.63 4.06 -5.17
CA GLU A 46 -7.27 4.63 -6.35
C GLU A 46 -6.28 5.23 -7.37
N GLU A 47 -5.00 5.31 -7.04
CA GLU A 47 -3.97 5.88 -7.89
C GLU A 47 -3.43 4.84 -8.88
N THR A 48 -3.45 5.17 -10.18
CA THR A 48 -3.00 4.27 -11.25
C THR A 48 -1.50 4.39 -11.49
N VAL A 49 -0.84 3.27 -11.78
CA VAL A 49 0.59 3.21 -12.15
C VAL A 49 0.69 3.19 -13.68
N SER A 50 0.76 4.37 -14.27
CA SER A 50 0.93 4.56 -15.72
C SER A 50 2.40 4.55 -16.10
N GLY A 51 2.73 4.01 -17.26
CA GLY A 51 4.10 3.99 -17.77
C GLY A 51 4.95 2.82 -17.30
N ALA A 52 4.37 1.85 -16.58
CA ALA A 52 5.06 0.62 -16.20
C ALA A 52 5.18 -0.31 -17.42
N GLU A 53 6.40 -0.66 -17.77
CA GLU A 53 6.68 -1.63 -18.82
C GLU A 53 6.51 -3.05 -18.26
N LEU A 54 5.57 -3.82 -18.80
CA LEU A 54 5.33 -5.20 -18.44
C LEU A 54 5.75 -6.14 -19.56
N THR A 55 6.60 -7.07 -19.19
CA THR A 55 7.13 -8.11 -20.09
C THR A 55 6.41 -9.42 -19.81
N LEU A 56 5.93 -10.06 -20.88
CA LEU A 56 5.22 -11.34 -20.83
C LEU A 56 6.10 -12.45 -21.39
N TYR A 57 6.29 -13.53 -20.64
CA TYR A 57 6.96 -14.76 -21.10
C TYR A 57 5.96 -15.90 -21.14
N LEU A 58 5.95 -16.69 -22.22
CA LEU A 58 5.21 -17.95 -22.26
C LEU A 58 6.06 -19.03 -21.57
N VAL A 59 5.69 -19.37 -20.33
CA VAL A 59 6.40 -20.35 -19.50
C VAL A 59 6.09 -21.77 -19.93
N ALA A 60 4.79 -22.07 -20.14
CA ALA A 60 4.35 -23.41 -20.49
C ALA A 60 3.14 -23.35 -21.43
N ASN A 61 3.11 -24.28 -22.37
CA ASN A 61 1.97 -24.48 -23.25
C ASN A 61 0.88 -25.26 -22.49
N ALA A 62 -0.37 -24.81 -22.64
CA ALA A 62 -1.51 -25.56 -22.16
C ALA A 62 -1.83 -26.71 -23.12
N GLY A 63 -2.22 -27.85 -22.58
CA GLY A 63 -2.62 -29.04 -23.33
C GLY A 63 -3.63 -29.86 -22.54
N SER A 64 -4.05 -30.99 -23.10
CA SER A 64 -4.97 -31.91 -22.46
C SER A 64 -4.32 -33.27 -22.21
N VAL A 65 -4.42 -33.73 -20.96
CA VAL A 65 -4.06 -35.11 -20.59
C VAL A 65 -5.26 -35.74 -19.89
N ASN A 66 -5.80 -36.81 -20.42
CA ASN A 66 -7.00 -37.47 -19.91
C ASN A 66 -8.18 -36.49 -19.70
N SER A 67 -8.40 -35.62 -20.67
CA SER A 67 -9.42 -34.55 -20.67
C SER A 67 -9.23 -33.46 -19.61
N ASN A 68 -8.13 -33.49 -18.87
CA ASN A 68 -7.79 -32.45 -17.90
C ASN A 68 -6.78 -31.46 -18.51
N LEU A 69 -6.90 -30.19 -18.13
CA LEU A 69 -5.88 -29.19 -18.46
C LEU A 69 -4.53 -29.59 -17.88
N SER A 70 -3.51 -29.55 -18.70
CA SER A 70 -2.13 -29.81 -18.28
C SER A 70 -1.20 -28.77 -18.90
N TYR A 71 -0.04 -28.59 -18.28
CA TYR A 71 0.97 -27.66 -18.75
C TYR A 71 2.28 -28.40 -19.05
N THR A 72 2.93 -28.02 -20.15
CA THR A 72 4.27 -28.49 -20.52
C THR A 72 5.16 -27.29 -20.74
N TYR A 73 6.30 -27.23 -20.08
CA TYR A 73 7.26 -26.14 -20.26
C TYR A 73 7.60 -25.90 -21.74
N THR A 74 7.71 -24.64 -22.13
CA THR A 74 8.33 -24.28 -23.42
C THR A 74 9.81 -24.69 -23.41
N THR A 75 10.42 -24.72 -24.59
CA THR A 75 11.85 -25.00 -24.72
C THR A 75 12.69 -24.05 -23.86
N ASP A 76 12.27 -22.77 -23.78
CA ASP A 76 12.99 -21.74 -23.07
C ASP A 76 12.99 -21.97 -21.56
N PHE A 77 11.92 -22.54 -21.00
CA PHE A 77 11.80 -22.81 -19.56
C PHE A 77 12.01 -24.27 -19.16
N ALA A 78 12.28 -25.17 -20.09
CA ALA A 78 12.44 -26.60 -19.82
C ALA A 78 13.59 -26.89 -18.82
N GLY A 79 14.60 -26.02 -18.74
CA GLY A 79 15.75 -26.13 -17.85
C GLY A 79 15.64 -25.37 -16.53
N CYS A 80 14.46 -24.80 -16.19
CA CYS A 80 14.34 -23.91 -15.01
C CYS A 80 14.48 -24.64 -13.66
N GLY A 81 14.43 -25.97 -13.63
CA GLY A 81 14.58 -26.77 -12.40
C GLY A 81 13.37 -26.73 -11.45
N ILE A 82 12.31 -26.06 -11.83
CA ILE A 82 11.08 -25.95 -11.03
C ILE A 82 10.09 -27.04 -11.49
N ASP A 83 9.50 -27.78 -10.54
CA ASP A 83 8.41 -28.68 -10.88
C ASP A 83 7.17 -27.89 -11.27
N ILE A 84 6.67 -28.13 -12.49
CA ILE A 84 5.47 -27.45 -13.02
C ILE A 84 4.23 -27.64 -12.15
N LYS A 85 4.17 -28.68 -11.31
CA LYS A 85 3.08 -28.92 -10.38
C LYS A 85 3.15 -28.02 -9.13
N ASN A 86 4.29 -27.39 -8.90
CA ASN A 86 4.57 -26.57 -7.74
C ASN A 86 4.61 -25.06 -8.07
N LEU A 87 4.03 -24.63 -9.19
CA LEU A 87 4.03 -23.24 -9.62
C LEU A 87 3.08 -22.33 -8.81
N ASN A 88 2.23 -22.91 -7.96
CA ASN A 88 1.34 -22.17 -7.05
C ASN A 88 2.02 -21.65 -5.78
N ARG A 89 3.28 -22.01 -5.54
CA ARG A 89 4.05 -21.46 -4.41
C ARG A 89 4.46 -20.01 -4.66
N LYS A 90 4.54 -19.24 -3.59
CA LYS A 90 4.76 -17.79 -3.63
C LYS A 90 6.03 -17.37 -4.40
N GLU A 91 7.08 -18.15 -4.29
CA GLU A 91 8.41 -17.85 -4.85
C GLU A 91 8.55 -18.22 -6.33
N ALA A 92 7.66 -19.08 -6.85
CA ALA A 92 7.81 -19.66 -8.20
C ALA A 92 7.93 -18.60 -9.30
N ALA A 93 7.12 -17.55 -9.26
CA ALA A 93 7.18 -16.48 -10.25
C ALA A 93 8.51 -15.72 -10.21
N SER A 94 9.03 -15.44 -9.02
CA SER A 94 10.32 -14.74 -8.86
C SER A 94 11.49 -15.62 -9.31
N GLU A 95 11.46 -16.92 -9.05
CA GLU A 95 12.48 -17.86 -9.52
C GLU A 95 12.46 -18.00 -11.05
N LEU A 96 11.27 -18.06 -11.66
CA LEU A 96 11.14 -18.07 -13.12
C LEU A 96 11.62 -16.75 -13.74
N ALA A 97 11.33 -15.61 -13.10
CA ALA A 97 11.81 -14.32 -13.56
C ALA A 97 13.34 -14.22 -13.49
N GLN A 98 13.92 -14.73 -12.40
CA GLN A 98 15.38 -14.79 -12.27
C GLN A 98 15.98 -15.72 -13.32
N PHE A 99 15.39 -16.90 -13.54
CA PHE A 99 15.84 -17.82 -14.59
C PHE A 99 15.79 -17.18 -15.99
N ALA A 100 14.68 -16.47 -16.30
CA ALA A 100 14.56 -15.77 -17.58
C ALA A 100 15.65 -14.71 -17.76
N LYS A 101 15.93 -13.95 -16.72
CA LYS A 101 16.98 -12.93 -16.70
C LYS A 101 18.38 -13.54 -16.87
N ASP A 102 18.71 -14.58 -16.11
CA ASP A 102 20.05 -15.19 -16.10
C ASP A 102 20.38 -15.87 -17.45
N ASN A 103 19.35 -16.37 -18.15
CA ASN A 103 19.48 -17.00 -19.44
C ASN A 103 19.19 -16.06 -20.62
N ASN A 104 18.95 -14.77 -20.37
CA ASN A 104 18.62 -13.76 -21.38
C ASN A 104 17.48 -14.22 -22.31
N LEU A 105 16.42 -14.81 -21.74
CA LEU A 105 15.31 -15.32 -22.53
C LEU A 105 14.59 -14.18 -23.26
N THR A 106 14.19 -14.46 -24.51
CA THR A 106 13.38 -13.52 -25.29
C THR A 106 11.95 -13.51 -24.73
N CYS A 107 11.42 -12.32 -24.47
CA CYS A 107 10.02 -12.18 -24.05
C CYS A 107 9.07 -12.53 -25.20
N PHE A 108 7.89 -13.03 -24.85
CA PHE A 108 6.82 -13.30 -25.81
C PHE A 108 6.14 -12.01 -26.28
N ASN A 109 5.96 -11.05 -25.36
CA ASN A 109 5.35 -9.74 -25.63
C ASN A 109 5.83 -8.74 -24.59
N ASN A 110 5.76 -7.46 -24.93
CA ASN A 110 6.10 -6.35 -24.05
C ASN A 110 5.14 -5.20 -24.29
N GLN A 111 4.56 -4.63 -23.24
CA GLN A 111 3.65 -3.49 -23.34
C GLN A 111 3.78 -2.60 -22.11
N THR A 112 3.38 -1.33 -22.27
CA THR A 112 3.43 -0.32 -21.22
C THR A 112 2.01 0.00 -20.73
N THR A 113 1.82 0.12 -19.43
CA THR A 113 0.51 0.49 -18.86
C THR A 113 0.09 1.89 -19.31
N ASP A 114 -1.18 2.00 -19.67
CA ASP A 114 -1.82 3.24 -20.11
C ASP A 114 -2.10 4.22 -18.95
N ALA A 115 -2.82 5.31 -19.23
CA ALA A 115 -3.22 6.30 -18.22
C ALA A 115 -4.10 5.73 -17.09
N ASN A 116 -4.77 4.59 -17.34
CA ASN A 116 -5.56 3.87 -16.33
C ASN A 116 -4.73 2.83 -15.57
N GLY A 117 -3.43 2.77 -15.83
CA GLY A 117 -2.53 1.76 -15.28
C GLY A 117 -2.73 0.38 -15.89
N THR A 118 -3.38 0.27 -17.05
CA THR A 118 -3.80 -1.00 -17.65
C THR A 118 -2.98 -1.35 -18.86
N VAL A 119 -2.68 -2.62 -19.01
CA VAL A 119 -2.14 -3.24 -20.22
C VAL A 119 -2.97 -4.46 -20.58
N LYS A 120 -3.06 -4.78 -21.89
CA LYS A 120 -3.82 -5.91 -22.38
C LYS A 120 -3.01 -6.67 -23.44
N PHE A 121 -2.63 -7.89 -23.11
CA PHE A 121 -1.96 -8.83 -24.03
C PHE A 121 -3.02 -9.69 -24.72
N GLU A 122 -3.20 -9.53 -26.00
CA GLU A 122 -4.25 -10.18 -26.77
C GLU A 122 -3.70 -11.28 -27.71
N ASN A 123 -4.59 -12.12 -28.22
CA ASN A 123 -4.30 -13.18 -29.20
C ASN A 123 -3.24 -14.20 -28.73
N LEU A 124 -3.19 -14.43 -27.42
CA LEU A 124 -2.22 -15.31 -26.79
C LEU A 124 -2.52 -16.79 -27.07
N PRO A 125 -1.52 -17.64 -27.38
CA PRO A 125 -1.67 -19.09 -27.27
C PRO A 125 -2.19 -19.48 -25.88
N LEU A 126 -2.91 -20.60 -25.78
CA LEU A 126 -3.32 -21.07 -24.45
C LEU A 126 -2.11 -21.61 -23.70
N GLY A 127 -1.88 -21.08 -22.50
CA GLY A 127 -0.66 -21.39 -21.74
C GLY A 127 -0.61 -20.74 -20.37
N LEU A 128 0.52 -20.94 -19.72
CA LEU A 128 0.91 -20.27 -18.50
C LEU A 128 1.94 -19.19 -18.82
N TYR A 129 1.68 -18.01 -18.33
CA TYR A 129 2.48 -16.82 -18.57
C TYR A 129 3.12 -16.30 -17.29
N LEU A 130 4.34 -15.83 -17.41
CA LEU A 130 5.01 -15.03 -16.38
C LEU A 130 4.96 -13.56 -16.81
N VAL A 131 4.49 -12.71 -15.92
CA VAL A 131 4.51 -11.25 -16.08
C VAL A 131 5.60 -10.67 -15.19
N VAL A 132 6.46 -9.86 -15.77
CA VAL A 132 7.58 -9.19 -15.09
C VAL A 132 7.56 -7.71 -15.43
N GLN A 133 7.68 -6.86 -14.44
CA GLN A 133 7.89 -5.44 -14.68
C GLN A 133 9.36 -5.19 -15.07
N ALA A 134 9.57 -4.52 -16.19
CA ALA A 134 10.88 -4.13 -16.69
C ALA A 134 11.10 -2.63 -16.44
N GLY A 135 11.85 -2.28 -15.43
CA GLY A 135 12.12 -0.89 -15.08
C GLY A 135 11.09 -0.28 -14.13
N SER A 136 11.55 0.68 -13.35
CA SER A 136 10.79 1.29 -12.26
C SER A 136 10.00 2.51 -12.72
N VAL A 137 8.82 2.72 -12.15
CA VAL A 137 8.02 3.94 -12.34
C VAL A 137 8.24 4.86 -11.15
N LYS A 138 8.70 6.08 -11.43
CA LYS A 138 9.00 7.04 -10.34
C LYS A 138 7.81 7.24 -9.42
N GLY A 139 8.06 7.10 -8.13
CA GLY A 139 7.07 7.27 -7.08
C GLY A 139 6.27 6.01 -6.73
N PHE A 140 6.61 4.87 -7.30
CA PHE A 140 6.01 3.58 -7.00
C PHE A 140 7.10 2.51 -6.87
N SER A 141 6.87 1.52 -6.02
CA SER A 141 7.70 0.32 -6.02
C SER A 141 7.39 -0.54 -7.24
N ASP A 142 8.32 -1.38 -7.63
CA ASP A 142 8.06 -2.34 -8.70
C ASP A 142 7.02 -3.39 -8.28
N CYS A 143 6.24 -3.83 -9.27
CA CYS A 143 5.35 -4.98 -9.12
C CYS A 143 6.18 -6.26 -9.06
N ALA A 144 5.95 -7.10 -8.06
CA ALA A 144 6.58 -8.41 -8.01
C ALA A 144 6.15 -9.28 -9.20
N PRO A 145 7.02 -10.15 -9.75
CA PRO A 145 6.65 -11.09 -10.79
C PRO A 145 5.48 -11.97 -10.38
N PHE A 146 4.58 -12.26 -11.32
CA PHE A 146 3.45 -13.14 -11.07
C PHE A 146 3.10 -14.00 -12.27
N LEU A 147 2.31 -15.05 -12.04
CA LEU A 147 1.87 -15.99 -13.06
C LEU A 147 0.40 -15.74 -13.42
N ALA A 148 0.10 -15.85 -14.70
CA ALA A 148 -1.24 -15.79 -15.28
C ALA A 148 -1.47 -16.98 -16.21
N ALA A 149 -2.64 -17.60 -16.14
CA ALA A 149 -3.01 -18.72 -16.97
C ALA A 149 -4.18 -18.33 -17.88
N ALA A 150 -4.04 -18.60 -19.17
CA ALA A 150 -5.13 -18.51 -20.14
C ALA A 150 -5.22 -19.83 -20.90
N PRO A 151 -6.31 -20.63 -20.77
CA PRO A 151 -7.52 -20.30 -20.03
C PRO A 151 -7.36 -20.48 -18.52
N TYR A 152 -8.24 -19.81 -17.77
CA TYR A 152 -8.41 -19.95 -16.33
C TYR A 152 -9.80 -20.52 -16.03
N TYR A 153 -9.90 -21.50 -15.13
CA TYR A 153 -11.20 -22.04 -14.71
C TYR A 153 -11.76 -21.21 -13.55
N ASP A 154 -12.89 -20.56 -13.80
CA ASP A 154 -13.63 -19.84 -12.75
C ASP A 154 -14.71 -20.74 -12.14
N ALA A 155 -14.48 -21.17 -10.92
CA ALA A 155 -15.41 -22.02 -10.17
C ALA A 155 -16.76 -21.33 -9.87
N ASN A 156 -16.80 -19.98 -9.79
CA ASN A 156 -18.03 -19.23 -9.53
C ASN A 156 -18.91 -19.17 -10.78
N GLN A 157 -18.32 -19.07 -11.96
CA GLN A 157 -19.02 -19.07 -13.25
C GLN A 157 -19.14 -20.49 -13.81
N ASN A 158 -18.49 -21.46 -13.18
CA ASN A 158 -18.41 -22.85 -13.58
C ASN A 158 -18.01 -23.00 -15.06
N GLY A 159 -16.98 -22.27 -15.46
CA GLY A 159 -16.55 -22.21 -16.86
C GLY A 159 -15.09 -21.74 -17.07
N TRP A 160 -14.62 -21.92 -18.31
CA TRP A 160 -13.30 -21.50 -18.73
C TRP A 160 -13.31 -20.04 -19.22
N LEU A 161 -12.48 -19.20 -18.60
CA LEU A 161 -12.24 -17.82 -19.01
C LEU A 161 -10.99 -17.78 -19.90
N TYR A 162 -11.12 -17.14 -21.03
CA TYR A 162 -10.05 -16.90 -21.99
C TYR A 162 -9.55 -15.46 -21.92
N ASP A 163 -10.41 -14.55 -21.51
CA ASP A 163 -10.09 -13.18 -21.13
C ASP A 163 -9.84 -13.14 -19.62
N VAL A 164 -8.58 -13.12 -19.21
CA VAL A 164 -8.16 -13.26 -17.82
C VAL A 164 -7.70 -11.90 -17.31
N ASP A 165 -8.33 -11.44 -16.21
CA ASP A 165 -7.80 -10.34 -15.40
C ASP A 165 -6.80 -10.92 -14.41
N ALA A 166 -5.52 -10.71 -14.68
CA ALA A 166 -4.40 -11.14 -13.87
C ALA A 166 -3.84 -10.00 -13.00
N THR A 167 -4.66 -8.99 -12.72
CA THR A 167 -4.28 -7.86 -11.87
C THR A 167 -3.74 -8.36 -10.53
N PRO A 168 -2.47 -8.09 -10.20
CA PRO A 168 -1.88 -8.55 -8.95
C PRO A 168 -2.58 -7.91 -7.75
N LYS A 169 -2.87 -8.71 -6.73
CA LYS A 169 -3.38 -8.20 -5.43
C LYS A 169 -2.26 -7.64 -4.55
N ALA A 170 -1.08 -7.45 -5.11
CA ALA A 170 0.13 -7.20 -4.36
C ALA A 170 0.57 -5.74 -4.49
N ASP A 171 0.99 -5.27 -3.53
CA ASP A 171 2.12 -4.73 -2.80
C ASP A 171 2.93 -3.65 -3.54
N ILE A 172 2.38 -3.04 -4.63
CA ILE A 172 2.93 -1.79 -5.14
C ILE A 172 2.65 -0.74 -4.06
N ILE A 173 3.70 -0.12 -3.57
CA ILE A 173 3.62 0.95 -2.58
C ILE A 173 3.95 2.29 -3.22
N ARG A 174 3.31 3.35 -2.73
CA ARG A 174 3.68 4.71 -3.08
C ARG A 174 5.02 5.06 -2.46
N GLN A 175 5.93 5.58 -3.27
CA GLN A 175 7.26 6.02 -2.83
C GLN A 175 7.41 7.54 -2.93
N ILE A 176 8.27 8.10 -2.09
CA ILE A 176 8.64 9.51 -2.05
C ILE A 176 10.14 9.67 -1.84
N ASP A 177 10.66 10.79 -2.30
CA ASP A 177 12.01 11.22 -1.98
C ASP A 177 11.93 12.25 -0.85
N LEU A 178 12.69 12.05 0.24
CA LEU A 178 12.77 13.01 1.34
C LEU A 178 14.13 13.68 1.34
N THR A 179 14.13 15.00 1.33
CA THR A 179 15.36 15.80 1.36
C THR A 179 15.54 16.47 2.70
N VAL A 180 16.73 16.39 3.28
CA VAL A 180 17.12 17.21 4.42
C VAL A 180 18.12 18.27 4.00
N LYS A 181 17.93 19.49 4.48
CA LYS A 181 18.83 20.63 4.31
C LYS A 181 19.22 21.22 5.65
N LYS A 182 20.53 21.38 5.86
CA LYS A 182 21.06 22.05 7.04
C LYS A 182 21.21 23.54 6.79
N LEU A 183 20.72 24.34 7.72
CA LEU A 183 20.93 25.79 7.75
C LEU A 183 21.60 26.21 9.05
N TRP A 184 22.30 27.32 9.00
CA TRP A 184 22.96 27.94 10.13
C TRP A 184 22.45 29.36 10.29
N ASN A 185 22.04 29.70 11.51
CA ASN A 185 21.65 31.07 11.89
C ASN A 185 22.66 31.58 12.91
N ASP A 186 23.77 32.08 12.41
CA ASP A 186 24.93 32.56 13.17
C ASP A 186 25.80 33.46 12.35
N ASP A 187 26.93 33.90 12.92
CA ASP A 187 27.95 34.76 12.29
C ASP A 187 28.94 34.00 11.37
N GLY A 188 28.78 32.69 11.24
CA GLY A 188 29.64 31.85 10.44
C GLY A 188 30.93 31.41 11.14
N ALA A 189 31.24 31.94 12.31
CA ALA A 189 32.45 31.59 13.06
C ALA A 189 32.23 30.30 13.88
N ASN A 190 33.28 29.44 13.90
CA ASN A 190 33.32 28.23 14.75
C ASN A 190 32.21 27.18 14.47
N ARG A 191 31.67 27.16 13.26
CA ARG A 191 30.80 26.06 12.83
C ARG A 191 31.59 24.75 12.79
N PRO A 192 30.96 23.61 13.18
CA PRO A 192 31.57 22.32 12.94
C PRO A 192 31.69 22.06 11.44
N SER A 193 32.64 21.24 11.04
CA SER A 193 32.84 20.83 9.64
C SER A 193 31.72 19.94 9.12
N SER A 194 30.97 19.29 10.00
CA SER A 194 29.84 18.41 9.65
C SER A 194 28.83 18.33 10.78
N VAL A 195 27.62 17.88 10.47
CA VAL A 195 26.59 17.46 11.43
C VAL A 195 26.07 16.09 11.05
N THR A 196 25.54 15.36 12.00
CA THR A 196 24.95 14.03 11.77
C THR A 196 23.44 14.12 11.92
N ILE A 197 22.71 13.66 10.90
CA ILE A 197 21.25 13.64 10.85
C ILE A 197 20.76 12.21 10.79
N GLN A 198 19.81 11.87 11.63
CA GLN A 198 19.04 10.63 11.57
C GLN A 198 17.74 10.84 10.82
N LEU A 199 17.45 9.95 9.87
CA LEU A 199 16.11 9.73 9.35
C LEU A 199 15.40 8.75 10.30
N ARG A 200 14.20 9.08 10.71
CA ARG A 200 13.42 8.28 11.65
C ARG A 200 12.04 8.00 11.11
N GLN A 201 11.52 6.85 11.47
CA GLN A 201 10.14 6.45 11.28
C GLN A 201 9.52 6.20 12.66
N GLY A 202 8.66 7.08 13.11
CA GLY A 202 8.26 7.11 14.51
C GLY A 202 9.50 7.20 15.42
N ASP A 203 9.66 6.23 16.32
CA ASP A 203 10.81 6.14 17.22
C ASP A 203 12.01 5.39 16.64
N ALA A 204 11.84 4.69 15.52
CA ALA A 204 12.90 3.87 14.92
C ALA A 204 13.83 4.72 14.05
N VAL A 205 15.14 4.57 14.22
CA VAL A 205 16.15 5.11 13.32
C VAL A 205 16.22 4.21 12.09
N LYS A 206 16.04 4.81 10.91
CA LYS A 206 16.10 4.10 9.62
C LYS A 206 17.43 4.30 8.91
N ASP A 207 17.97 5.51 9.00
CA ASP A 207 19.25 5.84 8.40
C ASP A 207 19.94 6.97 9.18
N THR A 208 21.25 7.12 8.95
CA THR A 208 22.07 8.17 9.56
C THR A 208 23.04 8.70 8.53
N VAL A 209 22.98 10.01 8.28
CA VAL A 209 23.80 10.66 7.27
C VAL A 209 24.60 11.81 7.85
N VAL A 210 25.74 12.11 7.24
CA VAL A 210 26.57 13.25 7.60
C VAL A 210 26.38 14.35 6.55
N LEU A 211 26.08 15.56 7.02
CA LEU A 211 25.98 16.74 6.20
C LEU A 211 27.19 17.64 6.43
N ASP A 212 27.82 18.05 5.35
CA ASP A 212 28.99 18.91 5.34
C ASP A 212 29.06 19.75 4.05
N SER A 213 30.20 20.44 3.84
CA SER A 213 30.40 21.25 2.64
C SER A 213 30.50 20.44 1.35
N SER A 214 30.92 19.18 1.40
CA SER A 214 31.07 18.33 0.21
C SER A 214 29.74 17.95 -0.43
N ASN A 215 28.68 17.79 0.39
CA ASN A 215 27.32 17.53 -0.06
C ASN A 215 26.42 18.78 -0.02
N SER A 216 27.02 19.98 0.07
CA SER A 216 26.30 21.25 0.15
C SER A 216 25.28 21.30 1.30
N TRP A 217 25.57 20.60 2.40
CA TRP A 217 24.72 20.54 3.58
C TRP A 217 23.31 19.97 3.29
N THR A 218 23.20 19.08 2.30
CA THR A 218 21.93 18.51 1.83
C THR A 218 22.10 17.02 1.56
N TYR A 219 21.05 16.26 1.84
CA TYR A 219 20.96 14.85 1.48
C TYR A 219 19.53 14.50 1.08
N THR A 220 19.38 13.58 0.12
CA THR A 220 18.07 13.08 -0.31
C THR A 220 18.03 11.57 -0.17
N TRP A 221 17.11 11.08 0.64
CA TRP A 221 16.72 9.68 0.66
C TRP A 221 15.71 9.45 -0.46
N VAL A 222 15.97 8.49 -1.30
CA VAL A 222 15.13 8.15 -2.45
C VAL A 222 14.29 6.90 -2.17
N ASP A 223 13.18 6.76 -2.89
CA ASP A 223 12.35 5.55 -2.92
C ASP A 223 11.84 5.10 -1.53
N LEU A 224 11.65 6.01 -0.60
CA LEU A 224 11.05 5.73 0.69
C LEU A 224 9.55 5.48 0.54
N GLU A 225 9.00 4.51 1.26
CA GLU A 225 7.55 4.34 1.36
C GLU A 225 6.89 5.65 1.78
N LYS A 226 5.85 6.10 1.06
CA LYS A 226 5.09 7.30 1.42
C LYS A 226 4.32 7.06 2.73
N ARG A 227 4.70 7.78 3.78
CA ARG A 227 4.14 7.68 5.13
C ARG A 227 4.18 9.05 5.79
N ASP A 228 3.31 9.24 6.78
CA ASP A 228 3.20 10.50 7.52
C ASP A 228 4.08 10.53 8.80
N ASP A 229 4.71 9.41 9.17
CA ASP A 229 5.50 9.24 10.40
C ASP A 229 7.02 9.41 10.18
N TRP A 230 7.44 9.95 9.04
CA TRP A 230 8.83 10.32 8.79
C TRP A 230 9.22 11.57 9.58
N SER A 231 10.42 11.59 10.10
CA SER A 231 11.03 12.75 10.77
C SER A 231 12.55 12.72 10.64
N VAL A 232 13.17 13.87 10.88
CA VAL A 232 14.63 13.98 10.95
C VAL A 232 15.06 14.51 12.31
N LYS A 233 16.22 14.06 12.78
CA LYS A 233 16.81 14.53 14.05
C LYS A 233 18.30 14.69 13.90
N GLU A 234 18.83 15.87 14.24
CA GLU A 234 20.26 16.07 14.42
C GLU A 234 20.69 15.44 15.73
N ILE A 235 21.71 14.61 15.69
CA ILE A 235 22.34 14.05 16.87
C ILE A 235 23.62 14.83 17.21
N ASN A 236 23.93 14.93 18.49
CA ASN A 236 25.11 15.66 18.97
C ASN A 236 25.11 17.11 18.47
N VAL A 237 23.96 17.82 18.63
CA VAL A 237 23.88 19.25 18.29
C VAL A 237 25.08 19.99 18.91
N PRO A 238 25.82 20.79 18.12
CA PRO A 238 27.03 21.43 18.60
C PRO A 238 26.76 22.31 19.82
N LYS A 239 27.73 22.35 20.73
CA LYS A 239 27.66 23.20 21.94
C LYS A 239 27.39 24.65 21.51
N HIS A 240 26.58 25.37 22.26
CA HIS A 240 26.12 26.74 21.99
C HIS A 240 25.17 26.89 20.80
N TYR A 241 24.59 25.79 20.27
CA TYR A 241 23.52 25.84 19.28
C TYR A 241 22.25 25.19 19.79
N THR A 242 21.13 25.69 19.28
CA THR A 242 19.81 25.06 19.39
C THR A 242 19.36 24.67 18.01
N ALA A 243 19.02 23.38 17.82
CA ALA A 243 18.49 22.87 16.57
C ALA A 243 16.97 23.04 16.52
N THR A 244 16.47 23.55 15.40
CA THR A 244 15.04 23.62 15.09
C THR A 244 14.76 22.89 13.78
N TYR A 245 13.55 22.34 13.66
CA TYR A 245 13.15 21.48 12.55
C TYR A 245 11.91 22.06 11.90
N LYS A 246 11.92 22.18 10.59
CA LYS A 246 10.76 22.58 9.78
C LYS A 246 10.60 21.60 8.64
N GLN A 247 9.37 21.13 8.44
CA GLN A 247 9.00 20.34 7.28
C GLN A 247 8.12 21.15 6.34
N ASN A 248 8.38 21.05 5.06
CA ASN A 248 7.55 21.59 4.00
C ASN A 248 7.48 20.53 2.90
N ASP A 249 6.36 19.81 2.83
CA ASP A 249 6.17 18.63 2.00
C ASP A 249 7.28 17.59 2.24
N THR A 250 8.11 17.31 1.26
CA THR A 250 9.22 16.34 1.33
C THR A 250 10.57 16.95 1.73
N LEU A 251 10.60 18.25 2.03
CA LEU A 251 11.81 18.96 2.45
C LEU A 251 11.83 19.18 3.96
N TYR A 252 12.81 18.60 4.63
CA TYR A 252 13.15 18.91 6.02
C TYR A 252 14.28 19.93 6.09
N THR A 253 14.05 20.98 6.85
CA THR A 253 15.08 22.00 7.12
C THR A 253 15.47 21.91 8.60
N VAL A 254 16.75 21.65 8.84
CA VAL A 254 17.34 21.64 10.18
C VAL A 254 18.18 22.90 10.35
N THR A 255 17.74 23.80 11.22
CA THR A 255 18.43 25.07 11.45
C THR A 255 19.07 25.06 12.83
N ASN A 256 20.40 25.25 12.90
CA ASN A 256 21.10 25.51 14.13
C ASN A 256 21.23 27.01 14.33
N THR A 257 20.63 27.51 15.41
CA THR A 257 20.75 28.90 15.84
C THR A 257 21.75 29.00 16.99
N LYS A 258 22.72 29.87 16.84
CA LYS A 258 23.71 30.13 17.90
C LYS A 258 23.04 30.76 19.12
N ASN A 259 23.22 30.14 20.26
CA ASN A 259 22.73 30.68 21.52
C ASN A 259 23.51 31.95 21.84
N VAL A 260 22.83 33.04 22.04
CA VAL A 260 23.45 34.25 22.59
C VAL A 260 23.84 33.94 24.01
N GLU A 261 25.11 33.81 24.29
CA GLU A 261 25.56 33.85 25.69
C GLU A 261 25.17 35.23 26.21
N SER A 262 24.16 35.33 27.05
CA SER A 262 23.98 36.50 27.88
C SER A 262 25.25 36.59 28.69
N SER A 263 26.09 37.58 28.37
CA SER A 263 27.12 37.99 29.33
C SER A 263 26.36 38.34 30.61
N SER A 264 26.41 37.44 31.56
CA SER A 264 25.87 37.64 32.87
C SER A 264 26.83 38.55 33.64
N ASP A 265 26.84 39.84 33.29
CA ASP A 265 27.06 40.86 34.30
C ASP A 265 25.75 40.97 35.06
N THR A 266 25.73 40.28 36.16
CA THR A 266 25.04 40.53 37.43
C THR A 266 23.92 41.58 37.36
N GLU A 267 22.75 41.21 36.86
CA GLU A 267 21.52 41.52 37.56
C GLU A 267 20.72 40.21 37.69
N LYS A 268 20.68 39.75 38.93
CA LYS A 268 19.80 38.65 39.34
C LYS A 268 18.39 39.12 39.07
N LEU A 269 17.95 38.98 37.80
CA LEU A 269 16.55 39.13 37.49
C LEU A 269 15.81 38.17 38.40
N ILE A 270 15.10 38.78 39.35
CA ILE A 270 14.14 38.05 40.18
C ILE A 270 13.25 37.36 39.20
N GLN A 271 13.46 36.07 39.05
CA GLN A 271 12.58 35.22 38.29
C GLN A 271 11.21 35.37 38.94
N THR A 272 10.37 36.24 38.40
CA THR A 272 8.95 36.24 38.71
C THR A 272 8.46 34.91 38.12
N GLY A 273 8.71 33.86 38.88
CA GLY A 273 8.26 32.52 38.55
C GLY A 273 6.78 32.64 38.32
N GLN A 274 6.35 32.20 37.16
CA GLN A 274 4.99 31.78 37.01
C GLN A 274 4.80 30.64 38.03
N LEU A 275 4.33 31.01 39.19
CA LEU A 275 3.96 30.08 40.24
C LEU A 275 2.70 29.37 39.73
N ASN A 276 2.86 28.34 38.96
CA ASN A 276 1.74 27.48 38.51
C ASN A 276 1.10 26.72 39.70
N TRP A 277 1.61 26.93 40.88
CA TRP A 277 1.13 26.25 42.09
C TRP A 277 -0.32 26.63 42.49
N PRO A 278 -0.83 27.88 42.28
CA PRO A 278 -2.22 28.16 42.62
C PRO A 278 -3.23 27.40 41.74
N ILE A 279 -2.85 27.02 40.49
CA ILE A 279 -3.77 26.37 39.56
C ILE A 279 -4.27 25.00 40.05
N PRO A 280 -3.40 24.09 40.48
CA PRO A 280 -3.87 22.83 41.10
C PRO A 280 -4.69 23.04 42.36
N PHE A 281 -4.33 24.02 43.18
CA PHE A 281 -5.04 24.32 44.43
C PHE A 281 -6.45 24.89 44.16
N LEU A 282 -6.58 25.79 43.22
CA LEU A 282 -7.87 26.34 42.78
C LEU A 282 -8.73 25.28 42.11
N ALA A 283 -8.15 24.39 41.33
CA ALA A 283 -8.86 23.26 40.70
C ALA A 283 -9.39 22.27 41.74
N CYS A 284 -8.58 21.92 42.72
CA CYS A 284 -8.99 21.04 43.84
C CYS A 284 -10.07 21.66 44.70
N THR A 285 -9.96 22.96 45.05
CA THR A 285 -10.98 23.66 45.84
C THR A 285 -12.29 23.83 45.05
N GLY A 286 -12.22 24.09 43.75
CA GLY A 286 -13.39 24.14 42.86
C GLY A 286 -14.11 22.80 42.77
N LEU A 287 -13.39 21.68 42.65
CA LEU A 287 -13.94 20.32 42.66
C LEU A 287 -14.61 19.96 44.00
N LEU A 288 -14.00 20.35 45.12
CA LEU A 288 -14.57 20.13 46.44
C LEU A 288 -15.86 20.93 46.69
N LEU A 289 -15.90 22.19 46.25
CA LEU A 289 -17.11 23.02 46.32
C LEU A 289 -18.22 22.47 45.40
N PHE A 290 -17.89 21.97 44.22
CA PHE A 290 -18.84 21.35 43.35
C PHE A 290 -19.43 20.04 43.92
N ALA A 291 -18.59 19.21 44.53
CA ALA A 291 -19.02 17.97 45.18
C ALA A 291 -19.88 18.26 46.41
N ALA A 292 -19.52 19.27 47.22
CA ALA A 292 -20.31 19.71 48.38
C ALA A 292 -21.66 20.30 47.94
N GLY A 293 -21.69 21.13 46.91
CA GLY A 293 -22.91 21.68 46.35
C GLY A 293 -23.85 20.60 45.81
N TRP A 294 -23.31 19.59 45.12
CA TRP A 294 -24.09 18.47 44.62
C TRP A 294 -24.65 17.61 45.77
N ALA A 295 -23.84 17.30 46.78
CA ALA A 295 -24.29 16.57 47.97
C ALA A 295 -25.45 17.31 48.72
N LEU A 296 -25.38 18.63 48.84
CA LEU A 296 -26.43 19.44 49.46
C LEU A 296 -27.73 19.41 48.63
N VAL A 297 -27.64 19.38 47.31
CA VAL A 297 -28.83 19.25 46.40
C VAL A 297 -29.50 17.89 46.58
N PHE A 298 -28.70 16.81 46.70
CA PHE A 298 -29.24 15.47 46.93
C PHE A 298 -29.90 15.33 48.31
N LEU A 299 -29.25 15.82 49.37
CA LEU A 299 -29.78 15.79 50.74
C LEU A 299 -31.06 16.61 50.88
N LYS A 300 -31.19 17.70 50.10
CA LYS A 300 -32.41 18.51 50.06
C LYS A 300 -33.56 17.82 49.34
N LYS A 301 -33.23 16.99 48.31
CA LYS A 301 -34.24 16.24 47.53
C LYS A 301 -34.86 15.09 48.37
N GLU A 302 -34.08 14.44 49.25
CA GLU A 302 -34.59 13.40 50.14
C GLU A 302 -35.52 13.97 51.24
N LYS A 303 -35.29 15.21 51.73
CA LYS A 303 -36.16 15.84 52.71
C LYS A 303 -37.54 16.30 52.18
N ASN A 304 -37.71 16.38 50.87
CA ASN A 304 -38.96 16.78 50.25
C ASN A 304 -39.82 15.59 49.82
N HIS A 305 -39.43 14.35 50.10
CA HIS A 305 -40.15 13.10 49.82
C HIS A 305 -40.40 12.24 51.08
N ALA A 306 -40.29 12.86 52.31
CA ALA A 306 -40.68 12.22 53.57
C ALA A 306 -41.91 12.90 54.13
#